data_21a0bf75e7b0b7aa7a83b0c38b5702e6
#
_entry.id   21a0bf75e7b0b7aa7a83b0c38b5702e6
#
_cell.length_a   1.000
_cell.length_b   1.000
_cell.length_c   1.000
_cell.angle_alpha   90.00
_cell.angle_beta   90.00
_cell.angle_gamma   90.00
#
_symmetry.space_group_name_H-M   'P 1'
#
loop_
_entity.id
_entity.type
_entity.pdbx_description
1 polymer ?
#
loop_
_entity_poly.entity_id
_entity_poly.type
_entity_poly.pdbx_seq_one_letter_code
_entity_poly.pdbx_strand_id
1 'polypeptide(L)'
;MNKIGNPVVEVPKGIELNEKDYCICLLTSLKEMVKDYSIAMTEASNEWLYNIYKNIFIEISELQRELYTIMFRNGWYQLEPVSTTKLDEKYKKLDSDYKGLSE
;
A
#
# COMPACT_ATOMS: atom_id res chain seq x y z
N MET A 1 11.62 -4.00 -18.65
CA MET A 1 10.57 -4.88 -18.12
C MET A 1 9.20 -4.27 -18.39
N ASN A 2 8.28 -5.05 -18.92
CA ASN A 2 6.93 -4.55 -19.23
C ASN A 2 6.12 -4.41 -17.96
N LYS A 3 5.46 -3.29 -17.81
CA LYS A 3 4.55 -3.04 -16.69
C LYS A 3 3.18 -3.67 -16.95
N ILE A 4 2.55 -4.15 -15.89
CA ILE A 4 1.21 -4.70 -15.94
C ILE A 4 0.23 -3.63 -15.50
N GLY A 5 -0.75 -3.32 -16.37
CA GLY A 5 -1.76 -2.32 -16.08
C GLY A 5 -2.77 -2.19 -17.21
N ASN A 6 -3.73 -1.32 -17.00
CA ASN A 6 -4.76 -1.00 -18.01
C ASN A 6 -4.33 0.22 -18.83
N PRO A 7 -5.00 0.45 -20.00
CA PRO A 7 -4.77 1.70 -20.72
C PRO A 7 -4.99 2.91 -19.83
N VAL A 8 -4.13 3.91 -20.00
CA VAL A 8 -4.19 5.13 -19.18
C VAL A 8 -5.38 5.97 -19.60
N VAL A 9 -6.24 6.30 -18.64
CA VAL A 9 -7.32 7.27 -18.84
C VAL A 9 -6.74 8.67 -18.78
N GLU A 10 -6.92 9.44 -19.86
CA GLU A 10 -6.43 10.82 -19.94
C GLU A 10 -7.14 11.70 -18.91
N VAL A 11 -6.36 12.55 -18.24
CA VAL A 11 -6.88 13.53 -17.29
C VAL A 11 -6.46 14.94 -17.72
N PRO A 12 -7.25 15.99 -17.36
CA PRO A 12 -6.87 17.36 -17.69
C PRO A 12 -5.49 17.71 -17.12
N LYS A 13 -4.71 18.42 -17.92
CA LYS A 13 -3.38 18.90 -17.53
C LYS A 13 -3.49 20.39 -17.26
N GLY A 14 -2.79 20.84 -16.21
CA GLY A 14 -2.77 22.25 -15.84
C GLY A 14 -2.19 22.47 -14.47
N ILE A 15 -2.35 23.68 -13.95
CA ILE A 15 -1.87 24.07 -12.63
C ILE A 15 -2.73 23.45 -11.52
N GLU A 16 -4.04 23.27 -11.81
CA GLU A 16 -4.97 22.69 -10.86
C GLU A 16 -4.80 21.17 -10.76
N LEU A 17 -5.08 20.63 -9.57
CA LEU A 17 -5.07 19.19 -9.34
C LEU A 17 -6.20 18.53 -10.14
N ASN A 18 -5.89 17.41 -10.75
CA ASN A 18 -6.85 16.59 -11.48
C ASN A 18 -7.25 15.36 -10.66
N GLU A 19 -8.16 14.55 -11.18
CA GLU A 19 -8.66 13.35 -10.50
C GLU A 19 -7.55 12.36 -10.15
N LYS A 20 -6.58 12.20 -11.04
CA LYS A 20 -5.42 11.34 -10.78
C LYS A 20 -4.60 11.85 -9.60
N ASP A 21 -4.37 13.15 -9.53
CA ASP A 21 -3.60 13.76 -8.43
C ASP A 21 -4.31 13.57 -7.10
N TYR A 22 -5.63 13.77 -7.05
CA TYR A 22 -6.42 13.53 -5.85
C TYR A 22 -6.35 12.06 -5.41
N CYS A 23 -6.45 11.14 -6.36
CA CYS A 23 -6.36 9.72 -6.08
C CYS A 23 -4.99 9.33 -5.53
N ILE A 24 -3.92 9.87 -6.09
CA ILE A 24 -2.55 9.62 -5.60
C ILE A 24 -2.39 10.13 -4.17
N CYS A 25 -2.83 11.35 -3.90
CA CYS A 25 -2.77 11.94 -2.56
C CYS A 25 -3.58 11.12 -1.55
N LEU A 26 -4.78 10.71 -1.92
CA LEU A 26 -5.64 9.92 -1.05
C LEU A 26 -5.05 8.53 -0.79
N LEU A 27 -4.53 7.88 -1.82
CA LEU A 27 -3.89 6.56 -1.67
C LEU A 27 -2.69 6.64 -0.72
N THR A 28 -1.86 7.67 -0.86
CA THR A 28 -0.70 7.90 0.02
C THR A 28 -1.16 8.10 1.46
N SER A 29 -2.20 8.91 1.66
CA SER A 29 -2.75 9.15 3.00
C SER A 29 -3.33 7.88 3.62
N LEU A 30 -4.06 7.08 2.85
CA LEU A 30 -4.63 5.82 3.33
C LEU A 30 -3.54 4.82 3.69
N LYS A 31 -2.48 4.72 2.91
CA LYS A 31 -1.33 3.85 3.23
C LYS A 31 -0.67 4.25 4.55
N GLU A 32 -0.51 5.55 4.78
CA GLU A 32 0.06 6.06 6.03
C GLU A 32 -0.86 5.76 7.22
N MET A 33 -2.18 5.94 7.06
CA MET A 33 -3.15 5.62 8.10
C MET A 33 -3.16 4.13 8.44
N VAL A 34 -3.09 3.25 7.44
CA VAL A 34 -3.01 1.79 7.66
C VAL A 34 -1.79 1.46 8.52
N LYS A 35 -0.67 2.06 8.21
CA LYS A 35 0.57 1.88 8.97
C LYS A 35 0.43 2.39 10.39
N ASP A 36 -0.08 3.61 10.57
CA ASP A 36 -0.24 4.23 11.89
C ASP A 36 -1.18 3.44 12.79
N TYR A 37 -2.32 2.99 12.27
CA TYR A 37 -3.27 2.19 13.04
C TYR A 37 -2.77 0.77 13.33
N SER A 38 -1.95 0.19 12.45
CA SER A 38 -1.34 -1.10 12.74
C SER A 38 -0.39 -0.99 13.94
N ILE A 39 0.36 0.10 14.03
CA ILE A 39 1.24 0.38 15.18
C ILE A 39 0.40 0.65 16.44
N ALA A 40 -0.64 1.48 16.32
CA ALA A 40 -1.53 1.79 17.45
C ALA A 40 -2.16 0.53 18.06
N MET A 41 -2.54 -0.44 17.23
CA MET A 41 -3.07 -1.71 17.70
C MET A 41 -2.08 -2.46 18.59
N THR A 42 -0.80 -2.45 18.24
CA THR A 42 0.23 -3.14 19.02
C THR A 42 0.51 -2.46 20.36
N GLU A 43 0.22 -1.17 20.47
CA GLU A 43 0.47 -0.36 21.64
C GLU A 43 -0.78 -0.15 22.52
N ALA A 44 -1.94 -0.67 22.10
CA ALA A 44 -3.18 -0.51 22.85
C ALA A 44 -3.10 -1.17 24.22
N SER A 45 -3.39 -0.40 25.26
CA SER A 45 -3.24 -0.82 26.66
C SER A 45 -4.37 -1.71 27.17
N ASN A 46 -5.49 -1.76 26.48
CA ASN A 46 -6.65 -2.57 26.84
C ASN A 46 -7.38 -3.09 25.62
N GLU A 47 -8.20 -4.11 25.85
CA GLU A 47 -8.92 -4.80 24.77
C GLU A 47 -9.95 -3.92 24.07
N TRP A 48 -10.61 -3.04 24.80
CA TRP A 48 -11.59 -2.12 24.22
C TRP A 48 -10.93 -1.18 23.21
N LEU A 49 -9.81 -0.57 23.57
CA LEU A 49 -9.06 0.32 22.69
C LEU A 49 -8.49 -0.45 21.51
N TYR A 50 -7.97 -1.65 21.73
CA TYR A 50 -7.48 -2.52 20.67
C TYR A 50 -8.57 -2.79 19.63
N ASN A 51 -9.78 -3.10 20.06
CA ASN A 51 -10.89 -3.40 19.16
C ASN A 51 -11.31 -2.18 18.35
N ILE A 52 -11.27 -0.97 18.94
CA ILE A 52 -11.55 0.27 18.22
C ILE A 52 -10.52 0.47 17.10
N TYR A 53 -9.24 0.39 17.41
CA TYR A 53 -8.17 0.53 16.43
C TYR A 53 -8.26 -0.53 15.33
N LYS A 54 -8.57 -1.77 15.69
CA LYS A 54 -8.74 -2.86 14.76
C LYS A 54 -9.87 -2.58 13.76
N ASN A 55 -11.00 -2.11 14.22
CA ASN A 55 -12.14 -1.79 13.36
C ASN A 55 -11.80 -0.66 12.38
N ILE A 56 -11.14 0.38 12.86
CA ILE A 56 -10.69 1.49 12.01
C ILE A 56 -9.68 0.98 10.98
N PHE A 57 -8.73 0.17 11.41
CA PHE A 57 -7.72 -0.43 10.53
C PHE A 57 -8.36 -1.23 9.39
N ILE A 58 -9.37 -2.04 9.68
CA ILE A 58 -10.08 -2.83 8.68
C ILE A 58 -10.78 -1.92 7.67
N GLU A 59 -11.50 -0.91 8.12
CA GLU A 59 -12.22 0.02 7.26
C GLU A 59 -11.26 0.79 6.33
N ILE A 60 -10.16 1.29 6.86
CA ILE A 60 -9.15 2.03 6.09
C ILE A 60 -8.49 1.10 5.07
N SER A 61 -8.19 -0.15 5.45
CA SER A 61 -7.59 -1.13 4.55
C SER A 61 -8.51 -1.45 3.37
N GLU A 62 -9.82 -1.56 3.61
CA GLU A 62 -10.82 -1.77 2.57
C GLU A 62 -10.91 -0.58 1.63
N LEU A 63 -10.91 0.65 2.17
CA LEU A 63 -10.91 1.88 1.36
C LEU A 63 -9.66 1.97 0.50
N GLN A 64 -8.51 1.64 1.06
CA GLN A 64 -7.25 1.61 0.31
C GLN A 64 -7.34 0.62 -0.86
N ARG A 65 -7.91 -0.55 -0.63
CA ARG A 65 -8.07 -1.57 -1.65
C ARG A 65 -9.01 -1.12 -2.77
N GLU A 66 -10.13 -0.49 -2.43
CA GLU A 66 -11.06 0.07 -3.41
C GLU A 66 -10.39 1.14 -4.26
N LEU A 67 -9.69 2.07 -3.63
CA LEU A 67 -8.99 3.15 -4.33
C LEU A 67 -7.90 2.60 -5.25
N TYR A 68 -7.12 1.65 -4.76
CA TYR A 68 -6.12 0.95 -5.57
C TYR A 68 -6.75 0.34 -6.82
N THR A 69 -7.90 -0.32 -6.67
CA THR A 69 -8.61 -0.95 -7.77
C THR A 69 -9.06 0.09 -8.81
N ILE A 70 -9.60 1.22 -8.35
CA ILE A 70 -10.01 2.33 -9.22
C ILE A 70 -8.80 2.87 -10.01
N MET A 71 -7.70 3.12 -9.33
CA MET A 71 -6.48 3.64 -9.96
C MET A 71 -5.91 2.65 -10.97
N PHE A 72 -5.90 1.37 -10.62
CA PHE A 72 -5.41 0.33 -11.53
C PHE A 72 -6.28 0.24 -12.80
N ARG A 73 -7.61 0.30 -12.66
CA ARG A 73 -8.54 0.29 -13.80
C ARG A 73 -8.35 1.47 -14.73
N ASN A 74 -7.98 2.63 -14.19
CA ASN A 74 -7.75 3.85 -14.99
C ASN A 74 -6.32 3.94 -15.54
N GLY A 75 -5.50 2.94 -15.30
CA GLY A 75 -4.10 2.93 -15.73
C GLY A 75 -3.20 3.88 -14.94
N TRP A 76 -3.66 4.38 -13.79
CA TRP A 76 -2.88 5.29 -12.93
C TRP A 76 -2.00 4.58 -11.92
N TYR A 77 -2.09 3.26 -11.85
CA TYR A 77 -1.25 2.43 -11.00
C TYR A 77 -0.84 1.20 -11.80
N GLN A 78 0.42 1.14 -12.14
CA GLN A 78 0.98 0.05 -12.93
C GLN A 78 1.82 -0.87 -12.06
N LEU A 79 1.79 -2.15 -12.36
CA LEU A 79 2.56 -3.16 -11.66
C LEU A 79 3.71 -3.63 -12.54
N GLU A 80 4.84 -3.95 -11.91
CA GLU A 80 5.96 -4.62 -12.56
C GLU A 80 6.02 -6.07 -12.08
N PRO A 81 6.10 -7.05 -13.00
CA PRO A 81 6.24 -8.43 -12.59
C PRO A 81 7.58 -8.61 -11.85
N VAL A 82 7.53 -9.30 -10.73
CA VAL A 82 8.73 -9.61 -9.95
C VAL A 82 9.34 -10.88 -10.51
N SER A 83 10.59 -10.80 -10.94
CA SER A 83 11.30 -11.98 -11.45
C SER A 83 11.61 -12.96 -10.32
N THR A 84 11.69 -14.25 -10.66
CA THR A 84 12.09 -15.29 -9.71
C THR A 84 13.45 -14.99 -9.09
N THR A 85 14.36 -14.44 -9.87
CA THR A 85 15.70 -14.05 -9.39
C THR A 85 15.62 -12.98 -8.31
N LYS A 86 14.78 -11.94 -8.49
CA LYS A 86 14.61 -10.88 -7.49
C LYS A 86 13.97 -11.39 -6.21
N LEU A 87 13.01 -12.30 -6.31
CA LEU A 87 12.39 -12.94 -5.14
C LEU A 87 13.43 -13.75 -4.37
N ASP A 88 14.24 -14.49 -5.07
CA ASP A 88 15.32 -15.31 -4.49
C ASP A 88 16.35 -14.45 -3.76
N GLU A 89 16.76 -13.34 -4.36
CA GLU A 89 17.69 -12.39 -3.75
C GLU A 89 17.14 -11.81 -2.46
N LYS A 90 15.86 -11.41 -2.46
CA LYS A 90 15.21 -10.88 -1.27
C LYS A 90 15.07 -11.93 -0.18
N TYR A 91 14.74 -13.16 -0.55
CA TYR A 91 14.65 -14.27 0.40
C TYR A 91 15.99 -14.54 1.05
N LYS A 92 17.05 -14.61 0.27
CA LYS A 92 18.41 -14.85 0.77
C LYS A 92 18.87 -13.74 1.71
N LYS A 93 18.57 -12.50 1.36
CA LYS A 93 18.90 -11.35 2.22
C LYS A 93 18.17 -11.42 3.56
N LEU A 94 16.86 -11.68 3.55
CA LEU A 94 16.07 -11.80 4.77
C LEU A 94 16.52 -12.99 5.61
N ASP A 95 16.82 -14.12 5.01
CA ASP A 95 17.34 -15.31 5.68
C ASP A 95 18.68 -15.02 6.34
N SER A 96 19.60 -14.35 5.63
CA SER A 96 20.88 -13.92 6.17
C SER A 96 20.73 -12.98 7.35
N ASP A 97 19.83 -11.97 7.24
CA ASP A 97 19.56 -11.02 8.31
C ASP A 97 18.98 -11.73 9.55
N TYR A 98 18.09 -12.69 9.34
CA TYR A 98 17.51 -13.48 10.41
C TYR A 98 18.57 -14.32 11.13
N LYS A 99 19.45 -14.97 10.39
CA LYS A 99 20.56 -15.75 10.97
C LYS A 99 21.54 -14.87 11.74
N GLY A 100 21.78 -13.66 11.26
CA GLY A 100 22.61 -12.68 11.97
C GLY A 100 22.02 -12.27 13.32
N LEU A 101 20.70 -12.22 13.44
CA LEU A 101 20.02 -11.91 14.70
C LEU A 101 20.10 -13.04 15.72
N SER A 102 20.28 -14.28 15.28
CA SER A 102 20.35 -15.45 16.15
C SER A 102 21.73 -15.71 16.72
N GLU A 103 22.74 -15.06 16.22
CA GLU A 103 24.11 -15.13 16.70
C GLU A 103 24.34 -14.07 17.80
#